data_536fa8623af0e246b9d287471df5dd83
#
_entry.id   536fa8623af0e246b9d287471df5dd83
#
_cell.length_a   1.000
_cell.length_b   1.000
_cell.length_c   1.000
_cell.angle_alpha   90.00
_cell.angle_beta   90.00
_cell.angle_gamma   90.00
#
_symmetry.space_group_name_H-M   'P 1'
#
loop_
_entity.id
_entity.type
_entity.pdbx_description
1 polymer ?
#
loop_
_entity_poly.entity_id
_entity_poly.type
_entity_poly.pdbx_seq_one_letter_code
_entity_poly.pdbx_strand_id
1 'polypeptide(L)'
;ASDVYKRQEAESVVGGSCELESIFTEAELKSNELAIQQLNKEYNQIHKLDKTDIAISAIAGIVGAAVDILMVGIPQKGPEGLEAGTLSNFIRKKFDEAFPADEMEKLANSKESKVPFDAQDNRNTTIRVEGLSAYYHRLLSLGHDPLLGFVVGVFDILTGRMTTIDKTGKFVSQVMENYADRKESNIFAALAKQLAHFKSDITTSMGLPAPLMGVFNLFQFGSIGEYEQTVAEIVQGMYYEGYDFIHFCSMSIPVMITEVIVRISYAIKRINEGKRICDSIPFSLNREKHPKLATMLFIAHSGATAINAGKVYFTKNPMAINYPQWVAFAKYSYKQLKWGVVEKLSLIHISEPTRH
;
A
#
# COMPACT_ATOMS: atom_id res chain seq x y z
N ALA A 1 7.14 -30.37 -3.30
CA ALA A 1 6.52 -31.24 -4.30
C ALA A 1 7.50 -32.32 -4.80
N SER A 2 8.78 -31.99 -5.02
CA SER A 2 9.81 -32.93 -5.48
C SER A 2 10.10 -34.05 -4.45
N ASP A 3 10.09 -33.74 -3.15
CA ASP A 3 10.49 -34.70 -2.12
C ASP A 3 9.35 -35.67 -1.75
N VAL A 4 8.10 -35.24 -1.87
CA VAL A 4 6.94 -36.13 -1.72
C VAL A 4 6.86 -37.15 -2.85
N TYR A 5 7.19 -36.73 -4.09
CA TYR A 5 7.26 -37.64 -5.23
C TYR A 5 8.37 -38.68 -5.10
N LYS A 6 9.57 -38.29 -4.67
CA LYS A 6 10.68 -39.23 -4.44
C LYS A 6 10.38 -40.21 -3.30
N ARG A 7 9.66 -39.77 -2.28
CA ARG A 7 9.22 -40.66 -1.19
C ARG A 7 8.19 -41.68 -1.67
N GLN A 8 7.19 -41.26 -2.45
CA GLN A 8 6.20 -42.17 -3.04
C GLN A 8 6.82 -43.15 -4.03
N GLU A 9 7.82 -42.74 -4.79
CA GLU A 9 8.55 -43.60 -5.72
C GLU A 9 9.41 -44.62 -4.95
N ALA A 10 10.08 -44.23 -3.88
CA ALA A 10 10.81 -45.14 -2.98
C ALA A 10 9.88 -46.12 -2.25
N GLU A 11 8.73 -45.68 -1.74
CA GLU A 11 7.71 -46.51 -1.13
C GLU A 11 7.11 -47.53 -2.10
N SER A 12 6.96 -47.17 -3.39
CA SER A 12 6.48 -48.10 -4.43
C SER A 12 7.47 -49.18 -4.82
N VAL A 13 8.76 -48.91 -4.69
CA VAL A 13 9.83 -49.84 -5.03
C VAL A 13 10.13 -50.82 -3.90
N VAL A 14 9.92 -50.43 -2.64
CA VAL A 14 10.26 -51.26 -1.46
C VAL A 14 9.06 -51.99 -0.86
N GLY A 15 7.82 -51.66 -1.29
CA GLY A 15 6.60 -52.35 -0.86
C GLY A 15 6.21 -52.16 0.61
N GLY A 16 6.68 -51.09 1.26
CA GLY A 16 6.35 -50.72 2.64
C GLY A 16 6.84 -49.31 3.01
N SER A 17 6.41 -48.78 4.15
CA SER A 17 6.90 -47.52 4.69
C SER A 17 8.43 -47.63 4.95
N CYS A 18 9.21 -46.90 4.16
CA CYS A 18 10.63 -46.84 4.33
C CYS A 18 10.99 -45.79 5.38
N GLU A 19 11.37 -46.20 6.55
CA GLU A 19 11.94 -45.30 7.57
C GLU A 19 13.31 -44.81 7.09
N LEU A 20 13.60 -43.50 7.20
CA LEU A 20 14.91 -42.92 6.85
C LEU A 20 16.06 -43.66 7.49
N GLU A 21 15.86 -44.21 8.69
CA GLU A 21 16.81 -45.03 9.46
C GLU A 21 17.14 -46.36 8.78
N SER A 22 16.32 -46.85 7.84
CA SER A 22 16.62 -48.07 7.08
C SER A 22 17.49 -47.82 5.83
N ILE A 23 17.64 -46.57 5.42
CA ILE A 23 18.41 -46.16 4.22
C ILE A 23 19.76 -45.58 4.58
N PHE A 24 19.87 -44.92 5.74
CA PHE A 24 21.09 -44.25 6.19
C PHE A 24 21.63 -44.91 7.45
N THR A 25 22.93 -44.99 7.57
CA THR A 25 23.60 -45.41 8.81
C THR A 25 23.39 -44.35 9.89
N GLU A 26 23.38 -44.75 11.16
CA GLU A 26 23.24 -43.83 12.31
C GLU A 26 24.31 -42.72 12.30
N ALA A 27 25.51 -43.01 11.78
CA ALA A 27 26.60 -42.07 11.62
C ALA A 27 26.26 -41.01 10.53
N GLU A 28 25.66 -41.41 9.42
CA GLU A 28 25.24 -40.50 8.34
C GLU A 28 24.07 -39.62 8.78
N LEU A 29 23.08 -40.15 9.50
CA LEU A 29 21.99 -39.39 10.06
C LEU A 29 22.49 -38.32 11.02
N LYS A 30 23.40 -38.68 11.94
CA LYS A 30 24.01 -37.75 12.89
C LYS A 30 24.88 -36.69 12.21
N SER A 31 25.62 -37.04 11.18
CA SER A 31 26.41 -36.10 10.36
C SER A 31 25.50 -35.09 9.62
N ASN A 32 24.39 -35.54 9.04
CA ASN A 32 23.44 -34.70 8.36
C ASN A 32 22.73 -33.78 9.34
N GLU A 33 22.35 -34.26 10.52
CA GLU A 33 21.75 -33.43 11.59
C GLU A 33 22.69 -32.30 12.03
N LEU A 34 23.96 -32.60 12.26
CA LEU A 34 24.97 -31.59 12.59
C LEU A 34 25.16 -30.56 11.47
N ALA A 35 25.19 -31.00 10.21
CA ALA A 35 25.30 -30.11 9.06
C ALA A 35 24.10 -29.19 8.96
N ILE A 36 22.87 -29.70 9.16
CA ILE A 36 21.63 -28.91 9.17
C ILE A 36 21.62 -27.90 10.33
N GLN A 37 22.04 -28.32 11.53
CA GLN A 37 22.16 -27.42 12.69
C GLN A 37 23.16 -26.28 12.41
N GLN A 38 24.27 -26.59 11.76
CA GLN A 38 25.26 -25.58 11.39
C GLN A 38 24.72 -24.60 10.34
N LEU A 39 24.07 -25.10 9.30
CA LEU A 39 23.38 -24.25 8.29
C LEU A 39 22.33 -23.35 8.92
N ASN A 40 21.54 -23.87 9.83
CA ASN A 40 20.54 -23.07 10.57
C ASN A 40 21.20 -21.99 11.44
N LYS A 41 22.32 -22.28 12.07
CA LYS A 41 23.08 -21.31 12.85
C LYS A 41 23.64 -20.21 11.97
N GLU A 42 24.24 -20.55 10.84
CA GLU A 42 24.76 -19.60 9.86
C GLU A 42 23.65 -18.74 9.26
N TYR A 43 22.51 -19.34 8.86
CA TYR A 43 21.33 -18.63 8.38
C TYR A 43 20.81 -17.62 9.40
N ASN A 44 20.67 -18.04 10.66
CA ASN A 44 20.22 -17.15 11.72
C ASN A 44 21.21 -15.99 11.97
N GLN A 45 22.53 -16.25 11.90
CA GLN A 45 23.55 -15.20 12.06
C GLN A 45 23.50 -14.15 10.95
N ILE A 46 23.31 -14.56 9.69
CA ILE A 46 23.21 -13.66 8.53
C ILE A 46 22.02 -12.74 8.64
N HIS A 47 20.89 -13.23 9.18
CA HIS A 47 19.65 -12.46 9.32
C HIS A 47 19.54 -11.67 10.64
N LYS A 48 20.44 -11.96 11.61
CA LYS A 48 20.43 -11.31 12.93
C LYS A 48 20.83 -9.84 12.80
N LEU A 49 19.96 -8.95 13.28
CA LEU A 49 20.27 -7.53 13.42
C LEU A 49 21.26 -7.31 14.57
N ASP A 50 22.22 -6.45 14.36
CA ASP A 50 23.05 -5.93 15.43
C ASP A 50 22.49 -4.61 16.00
N LYS A 51 23.14 -4.06 17.02
CA LYS A 51 22.71 -2.82 17.68
C LYS A 51 22.66 -1.64 16.72
N THR A 52 23.57 -1.58 15.75
CA THR A 52 23.63 -0.51 14.74
C THR A 52 22.45 -0.61 13.78
N ASP A 53 22.10 -1.81 13.32
CA ASP A 53 20.94 -2.05 12.45
C ASP A 53 19.64 -1.58 13.11
N ILE A 54 19.48 -1.92 14.41
CA ILE A 54 18.31 -1.51 15.21
C ILE A 54 18.30 0.00 15.42
N ALA A 55 19.43 0.61 15.76
CA ALA A 55 19.53 2.05 15.96
C ALA A 55 19.22 2.83 14.69
N ILE A 56 19.76 2.43 13.53
CA ILE A 56 19.45 3.04 12.23
C ILE A 56 17.95 2.95 11.94
N SER A 57 17.36 1.77 12.15
CA SER A 57 15.92 1.56 11.91
C SER A 57 15.05 2.44 12.81
N ALA A 58 15.38 2.53 14.10
CA ALA A 58 14.67 3.35 15.06
C ALA A 58 14.78 4.85 14.72
N ILE A 59 16.00 5.33 14.44
CA ILE A 59 16.23 6.73 14.05
C ILE A 59 15.48 7.07 12.77
N ALA A 60 15.52 6.22 11.75
CA ALA A 60 14.80 6.44 10.50
C ALA A 60 13.28 6.57 10.73
N GLY A 61 12.71 5.69 11.56
CA GLY A 61 11.28 5.77 11.92
C GLY A 61 10.92 7.05 12.69
N ILE A 62 11.77 7.45 13.63
CA ILE A 62 11.59 8.71 14.40
C ILE A 62 11.70 9.93 13.47
N VAL A 63 12.67 9.97 12.57
CA VAL A 63 12.84 11.09 11.61
C VAL A 63 11.62 11.19 10.68
N GLY A 64 11.17 10.06 10.11
CA GLY A 64 9.96 10.05 9.29
C GLY A 64 8.73 10.54 10.07
N ALA A 65 8.52 10.06 11.29
CA ALA A 65 7.42 10.49 12.13
C ALA A 65 7.52 11.98 12.53
N ALA A 66 8.73 12.49 12.77
CA ALA A 66 8.94 13.92 13.04
C ALA A 66 8.57 14.79 11.84
N VAL A 67 8.93 14.37 10.61
CA VAL A 67 8.52 15.07 9.38
C VAL A 67 6.99 15.03 9.23
N ASP A 68 6.34 13.90 9.52
CA ASP A 68 4.87 13.79 9.48
C ASP A 68 4.20 14.77 10.46
N ILE A 69 4.68 14.81 11.70
CA ILE A 69 4.06 15.66 12.74
C ILE A 69 4.34 17.15 12.51
N LEU A 70 5.59 17.51 12.21
CA LEU A 70 6.04 18.89 12.18
C LEU A 70 5.82 19.57 10.83
N MET A 71 5.82 18.83 9.74
CA MET A 71 5.84 19.40 8.40
C MET A 71 4.62 19.03 7.53
N VAL A 72 4.10 17.80 7.63
CA VAL A 72 2.90 17.40 6.89
C VAL A 72 1.65 18.00 7.54
N GLY A 73 1.52 17.85 8.85
CA GLY A 73 0.40 18.40 9.62
C GLY A 73 -0.91 17.63 9.42
N ILE A 74 -2.01 18.28 9.75
CA ILE A 74 -3.39 17.77 9.61
C ILE A 74 -4.12 18.70 8.65
N PRO A 75 -4.73 18.20 7.57
CA PRO A 75 -5.45 19.06 6.63
C PRO A 75 -6.71 19.66 7.26
N GLN A 76 -6.99 20.91 6.94
CA GLN A 76 -8.14 21.66 7.40
C GLN A 76 -8.65 22.58 6.28
N LYS A 77 -9.94 22.84 6.25
CA LYS A 77 -10.52 23.85 5.36
C LYS A 77 -10.34 25.23 5.98
N GLY A 78 -9.47 26.04 5.39
CA GLY A 78 -9.28 27.43 5.73
C GLY A 78 -10.08 28.37 4.82
N PRO A 79 -10.08 29.70 5.10
CA PRO A 79 -10.75 30.69 4.28
C PRO A 79 -10.24 30.77 2.83
N GLU A 80 -8.98 30.45 2.62
CA GLU A 80 -8.30 30.50 1.29
C GLU A 80 -8.21 29.13 0.61
N GLY A 81 -8.79 28.07 1.21
CA GLY A 81 -8.77 26.71 0.68
C GLY A 81 -8.29 25.67 1.71
N LEU A 82 -7.72 24.59 1.21
CA LEU A 82 -7.18 23.52 2.06
C LEU A 82 -5.78 23.89 2.58
N GLU A 83 -5.62 23.90 3.86
CA GLU A 83 -4.37 24.19 4.58
C GLU A 83 -3.92 22.99 5.40
N ALA A 84 -2.61 22.83 5.56
CA ALA A 84 -2.02 21.80 6.43
C ALA A 84 -0.65 22.26 6.92
N GLY A 85 0.29 21.35 7.20
CA GLY A 85 1.66 21.73 7.54
C GLY A 85 2.43 22.32 6.36
N THR A 86 3.60 22.88 6.64
CA THR A 86 4.45 23.60 5.66
C THR A 86 4.79 22.75 4.43
N LEU A 87 5.09 21.48 4.61
CA LEU A 87 5.38 20.55 3.51
C LEU A 87 4.15 20.31 2.66
N SER A 88 2.99 20.07 3.27
CA SER A 88 1.73 19.85 2.54
C SER A 88 1.33 21.09 1.73
N ASN A 89 1.45 22.27 2.31
CA ASN A 89 1.17 23.52 1.61
C ASN A 89 2.16 23.77 0.45
N PHE A 90 3.45 23.45 0.65
CA PHE A 90 4.43 23.50 -0.42
C PHE A 90 4.10 22.54 -1.58
N ILE A 91 3.74 21.29 -1.27
CA ILE A 91 3.36 20.30 -2.29
C ILE A 91 2.11 20.75 -3.02
N ARG A 92 1.07 21.21 -2.31
CA ARG A 92 -0.15 21.72 -2.93
C ARG A 92 0.16 22.88 -3.88
N LYS A 93 0.95 23.86 -3.45
CA LYS A 93 1.41 24.95 -4.32
C LYS A 93 2.12 24.43 -5.57
N LYS A 94 2.96 23.39 -5.47
CA LYS A 94 3.62 22.79 -6.63
C LYS A 94 2.66 22.10 -7.59
N PHE A 95 1.59 21.48 -7.06
CA PHE A 95 0.52 20.95 -7.90
C PHE A 95 -0.26 22.07 -8.60
N ASP A 96 -0.59 23.16 -7.92
CA ASP A 96 -1.29 24.30 -8.50
C ASP A 96 -0.44 25.00 -9.59
N GLU A 97 0.87 25.10 -9.39
CA GLU A 97 1.81 25.61 -10.41
C GLU A 97 1.91 24.67 -11.62
N ALA A 98 1.87 23.34 -11.41
CA ALA A 98 1.98 22.35 -12.48
C ALA A 98 0.64 22.14 -13.23
N PHE A 99 -0.48 22.41 -12.56
CA PHE A 99 -1.84 22.21 -13.05
C PHE A 99 -2.69 23.48 -12.78
N PRO A 100 -2.44 24.58 -13.51
CA PRO A 100 -3.15 25.83 -13.29
C PRO A 100 -4.67 25.70 -13.45
N ALA A 101 -5.43 26.31 -12.56
CA ALA A 101 -6.88 26.12 -12.48
C ALA A 101 -7.62 26.43 -13.78
N ASP A 102 -7.22 27.50 -14.49
CA ASP A 102 -7.81 27.90 -15.76
C ASP A 102 -7.56 26.91 -16.91
N GLU A 103 -6.38 26.27 -16.92
CA GLU A 103 -6.07 25.20 -17.87
C GLU A 103 -6.86 23.92 -17.53
N MET A 104 -6.95 23.59 -16.25
CA MET A 104 -7.69 22.41 -15.79
C MET A 104 -9.18 22.57 -16.04
N GLU A 105 -9.75 23.75 -15.86
CA GLU A 105 -11.15 24.01 -16.20
C GLU A 105 -11.41 23.86 -17.70
N LYS A 106 -10.53 24.38 -18.56
CA LYS A 106 -10.63 24.16 -20.02
C LYS A 106 -10.55 22.68 -20.37
N LEU A 107 -9.62 21.95 -19.75
CA LEU A 107 -9.49 20.51 -19.96
C LEU A 107 -10.73 19.76 -19.49
N ALA A 108 -11.27 20.05 -18.29
CA ALA A 108 -12.48 19.42 -17.74
C ALA A 108 -13.71 19.60 -18.64
N ASN A 109 -13.78 20.73 -19.36
CA ASN A 109 -14.85 21.00 -20.31
C ASN A 109 -14.60 20.39 -21.70
N SER A 110 -13.41 19.86 -21.96
CA SER A 110 -13.04 19.27 -23.25
C SER A 110 -13.59 17.83 -23.40
N LYS A 111 -13.71 17.38 -24.65
CA LYS A 111 -14.16 16.01 -24.95
C LYS A 111 -13.14 14.95 -24.50
N GLU A 112 -11.87 15.32 -24.43
CA GLU A 112 -10.74 14.44 -24.09
C GLU A 112 -10.78 13.98 -22.64
N SER A 113 -11.37 14.78 -21.72
CA SER A 113 -11.45 14.46 -20.30
C SER A 113 -12.81 13.94 -19.84
N LYS A 114 -13.89 14.14 -20.62
CA LYS A 114 -15.23 13.69 -20.25
C LYS A 114 -15.35 12.18 -20.31
N VAL A 115 -15.67 11.55 -19.17
CA VAL A 115 -15.75 10.10 -19.01
C VAL A 115 -17.16 9.64 -18.66
N PRO A 116 -17.55 8.39 -18.93
CA PRO A 116 -18.89 7.89 -18.63
C PRO A 116 -19.21 7.88 -17.13
N PHE A 117 -18.23 7.67 -16.27
CA PHE A 117 -18.41 7.48 -14.83
C PHE A 117 -18.44 8.78 -14.01
N ASP A 118 -18.40 9.95 -14.67
CA ASP A 118 -18.40 11.27 -14.02
C ASP A 118 -19.84 11.83 -13.83
N ALA A 119 -20.74 11.01 -13.30
CA ALA A 119 -22.08 11.46 -12.92
C ALA A 119 -22.08 12.03 -11.51
N GLN A 120 -22.49 13.28 -11.36
CA GLN A 120 -22.50 14.00 -10.09
C GLN A 120 -23.81 13.87 -9.30
N ASP A 121 -24.86 13.28 -9.88
CA ASP A 121 -26.14 12.99 -9.24
C ASP A 121 -26.86 11.83 -9.94
N ASN A 122 -27.99 11.40 -9.33
CA ASN A 122 -28.75 10.26 -9.83
C ASN A 122 -29.70 10.58 -11.00
N ARG A 123 -29.68 11.78 -11.58
CA ARG A 123 -30.52 12.10 -12.76
C ARG A 123 -30.08 11.37 -14.02
N ASN A 124 -28.78 11.01 -14.07
CA ASN A 124 -28.17 10.32 -15.22
C ASN A 124 -27.89 8.85 -14.95
N THR A 125 -28.31 8.30 -13.80
CA THR A 125 -28.12 6.90 -13.44
C THR A 125 -29.41 6.11 -13.60
N THR A 126 -29.34 4.86 -14.08
CA THR A 126 -30.47 3.93 -14.15
C THR A 126 -30.69 3.21 -12.82
N ILE A 127 -29.61 2.90 -12.12
CA ILE A 127 -29.61 2.34 -10.77
C ILE A 127 -29.18 3.45 -9.81
N ARG A 128 -30.00 3.73 -8.80
CA ARG A 128 -29.70 4.73 -7.79
C ARG A 128 -28.40 4.36 -7.05
N VAL A 129 -27.48 5.30 -6.97
CA VAL A 129 -26.25 5.23 -6.17
C VAL A 129 -26.46 6.08 -4.93
N GLU A 130 -26.51 5.46 -3.76
CA GLU A 130 -26.80 6.17 -2.51
C GLU A 130 -25.64 7.10 -2.13
N GLY A 131 -25.96 8.34 -1.81
CA GLY A 131 -25.00 9.39 -1.47
C GLY A 131 -24.30 10.04 -2.68
N LEU A 132 -24.66 9.70 -3.92
CA LEU A 132 -24.10 10.35 -5.11
C LEU A 132 -24.45 11.84 -5.14
N SER A 133 -23.42 12.66 -5.19
CA SER A 133 -23.52 14.11 -5.21
C SER A 133 -22.24 14.73 -5.79
N ALA A 134 -22.27 16.01 -6.11
CA ALA A 134 -21.09 16.74 -6.58
C ALA A 134 -19.90 16.64 -5.61
N TYR A 135 -20.14 16.47 -4.30
CA TYR A 135 -19.09 16.34 -3.28
C TYR A 135 -18.47 14.93 -3.20
N TYR A 136 -19.27 13.89 -3.44
CA TYR A 136 -18.85 12.52 -3.18
C TYR A 136 -18.70 11.65 -4.44
N HIS A 137 -19.09 12.15 -5.63
CA HIS A 137 -19.05 11.32 -6.85
C HIS A 137 -17.67 10.74 -7.11
N ARG A 138 -16.58 11.48 -6.86
CA ARG A 138 -15.22 11.02 -7.06
C ARG A 138 -14.80 9.95 -6.04
N LEU A 139 -15.27 10.06 -4.80
CA LEU A 139 -15.01 9.03 -3.80
C LEU A 139 -15.79 7.74 -4.08
N LEU A 140 -17.04 7.87 -4.56
CA LEU A 140 -17.91 6.72 -4.77
C LEU A 140 -17.62 6.00 -6.09
N SER A 141 -17.27 6.74 -7.16
CA SER A 141 -16.94 6.15 -8.47
C SER A 141 -15.49 5.73 -8.53
N LEU A 142 -15.27 4.42 -8.68
CA LEU A 142 -13.92 3.81 -8.69
C LEU A 142 -13.06 4.26 -9.87
N GLY A 143 -13.66 4.82 -10.91
CA GLY A 143 -12.95 5.42 -12.04
C GLY A 143 -12.11 6.65 -11.66
N HIS A 144 -12.48 7.36 -10.57
CA HIS A 144 -11.71 8.50 -10.06
C HIS A 144 -10.59 8.13 -9.09
N ASP A 145 -10.53 6.86 -8.65
CA ASP A 145 -9.45 6.42 -7.76
C ASP A 145 -8.10 6.44 -8.50
N PRO A 146 -7.05 7.10 -7.98
CA PRO A 146 -5.77 7.24 -8.65
C PRO A 146 -5.05 5.91 -8.95
N LEU A 147 -5.43 4.83 -8.28
CA LEU A 147 -4.88 3.48 -8.51
C LEU A 147 -5.85 2.60 -9.28
N LEU A 148 -7.08 2.45 -8.77
CA LEU A 148 -8.10 1.58 -9.39
C LEU A 148 -8.60 2.12 -10.73
N GLY A 149 -8.60 3.43 -10.92
CA GLY A 149 -9.08 4.07 -12.14
C GLY A 149 -8.29 3.67 -13.40
N PHE A 150 -7.04 3.25 -13.26
CA PHE A 150 -6.29 2.66 -14.39
C PHE A 150 -6.84 1.32 -14.87
N VAL A 151 -7.60 0.61 -14.04
CA VAL A 151 -8.24 -0.66 -14.40
C VAL A 151 -9.75 -0.44 -14.56
N VAL A 152 -10.42 0.00 -13.50
CA VAL A 152 -11.88 0.17 -13.47
C VAL A 152 -12.31 1.33 -14.35
N GLY A 153 -11.67 2.49 -14.27
CA GLY A 153 -12.00 3.66 -15.08
C GLY A 153 -11.78 3.45 -16.56
N VAL A 154 -10.65 2.80 -16.94
CA VAL A 154 -10.39 2.42 -18.35
C VAL A 154 -11.44 1.43 -18.84
N PHE A 155 -11.82 0.43 -18.03
CA PHE A 155 -12.90 -0.50 -18.36
C PHE A 155 -14.25 0.23 -18.51
N ASP A 156 -14.56 1.15 -17.60
CA ASP A 156 -15.78 1.96 -17.66
C ASP A 156 -15.83 2.85 -18.90
N ILE A 157 -14.69 3.45 -19.30
CA ILE A 157 -14.59 4.22 -20.55
C ILE A 157 -14.84 3.32 -21.78
N LEU A 158 -14.26 2.13 -21.82
CA LEU A 158 -14.41 1.19 -22.95
C LEU A 158 -15.85 0.67 -23.06
N THR A 159 -16.51 0.47 -21.95
CA THR A 159 -17.84 -0.16 -21.90
C THR A 159 -19.00 0.83 -21.76
N GLY A 160 -18.71 2.12 -21.56
CA GLY A 160 -19.72 3.15 -21.31
C GLY A 160 -20.42 2.97 -19.97
N ARG A 161 -19.71 2.51 -18.93
CA ARG A 161 -20.25 2.19 -17.61
C ARG A 161 -19.81 3.20 -16.55
N MET A 162 -20.43 3.09 -15.40
CA MET A 162 -20.01 3.71 -14.15
C MET A 162 -20.01 2.64 -13.07
N THR A 163 -18.85 2.39 -12.47
CA THR A 163 -18.65 1.41 -11.39
C THR A 163 -18.41 2.13 -10.08
N THR A 164 -19.28 1.91 -9.10
CA THR A 164 -19.30 2.60 -7.81
C THR A 164 -19.37 1.64 -6.63
N ILE A 165 -18.86 2.08 -5.48
CA ILE A 165 -19.25 1.59 -4.16
C ILE A 165 -19.95 2.75 -3.48
N ASP A 166 -21.27 2.62 -3.28
CA ASP A 166 -22.08 3.70 -2.73
C ASP A 166 -21.85 3.92 -1.21
N LYS A 167 -22.48 4.93 -0.63
CA LYS A 167 -22.30 5.24 0.80
C LYS A 167 -22.72 4.12 1.75
N THR A 168 -23.53 3.19 1.30
CA THR A 168 -24.01 2.03 2.08
C THR A 168 -23.14 0.80 1.90
N GLY A 169 -22.07 0.89 1.09
CA GLY A 169 -21.17 -0.23 0.77
C GLY A 169 -21.69 -1.11 -0.37
N LYS A 170 -22.75 -0.71 -1.06
CA LYS A 170 -23.29 -1.48 -2.19
C LYS A 170 -22.45 -1.24 -3.43
N PHE A 171 -21.98 -2.32 -4.06
CA PHE A 171 -21.32 -2.27 -5.36
C PHE A 171 -22.36 -2.15 -6.48
N VAL A 172 -22.23 -1.11 -7.32
CA VAL A 172 -23.14 -0.84 -8.45
C VAL A 172 -22.28 -0.61 -9.70
N SER A 173 -22.52 -1.38 -10.76
CA SER A 173 -21.95 -1.14 -12.08
C SER A 173 -23.08 -1.07 -13.10
N GLN A 174 -23.23 0.06 -13.78
CA GLN A 174 -24.33 0.36 -14.68
C GLN A 174 -23.88 1.04 -15.95
N VAL A 175 -24.62 0.84 -17.04
CA VAL A 175 -24.40 1.53 -18.31
C VAL A 175 -24.92 2.97 -18.19
N MET A 176 -24.13 3.92 -18.68
CA MET A 176 -24.44 5.35 -18.63
C MET A 176 -24.95 5.82 -20.00
N GLU A 177 -26.24 5.57 -20.28
CA GLU A 177 -26.84 5.84 -21.61
C GLU A 177 -26.71 7.30 -22.00
N ASN A 178 -26.91 8.23 -21.05
CA ASN A 178 -26.80 9.68 -21.27
C ASN A 178 -25.35 10.16 -21.52
N TYR A 179 -24.35 9.27 -21.34
CA TYR A 179 -22.92 9.54 -21.56
C TYR A 179 -22.31 8.58 -22.57
N ALA A 180 -23.13 8.00 -23.48
CA ALA A 180 -22.70 7.05 -24.50
C ALA A 180 -21.63 7.65 -25.44
N ASP A 181 -21.68 8.97 -25.68
CA ASP A 181 -20.72 9.73 -26.48
C ASP A 181 -19.33 9.86 -25.83
N ARG A 182 -19.22 9.57 -24.51
CA ARG A 182 -17.96 9.62 -23.76
C ARG A 182 -17.16 8.32 -23.80
N LYS A 183 -17.72 7.28 -24.40
CA LYS A 183 -17.09 5.97 -24.55
C LYS A 183 -15.96 6.01 -25.59
N GLU A 184 -14.94 5.18 -25.39
CA GLU A 184 -13.88 4.91 -26.35
C GLU A 184 -13.90 3.45 -26.79
N SER A 185 -13.50 3.18 -28.02
CA SER A 185 -13.44 1.82 -28.58
C SER A 185 -12.04 1.18 -28.51
N ASN A 186 -11.03 1.98 -28.16
CA ASN A 186 -9.62 1.61 -28.16
C ASN A 186 -9.03 1.81 -26.76
N ILE A 187 -8.29 0.81 -26.28
CA ILE A 187 -7.68 0.83 -24.94
C ILE A 187 -6.67 1.98 -24.76
N PHE A 188 -5.92 2.34 -25.80
CA PHE A 188 -4.98 3.46 -25.69
C PHE A 188 -5.69 4.81 -25.64
N ALA A 189 -6.80 4.96 -26.40
CA ALA A 189 -7.63 6.14 -26.30
C ALA A 189 -8.33 6.24 -24.94
N ALA A 190 -8.83 5.12 -24.40
CA ALA A 190 -9.43 5.07 -23.06
C ALA A 190 -8.40 5.40 -21.98
N LEU A 191 -7.16 4.90 -22.09
CA LEU A 191 -6.09 5.23 -21.15
C LEU A 191 -5.70 6.72 -21.23
N ALA A 192 -5.58 7.27 -22.43
CA ALA A 192 -5.29 8.69 -22.63
C ALA A 192 -6.40 9.58 -22.05
N LYS A 193 -7.67 9.21 -22.27
CA LYS A 193 -8.83 9.89 -21.71
C LYS A 193 -8.86 9.81 -20.17
N GLN A 194 -8.54 8.64 -19.59
CA GLN A 194 -8.41 8.46 -18.14
C GLN A 194 -7.34 9.39 -17.55
N LEU A 195 -6.17 9.49 -18.20
CA LEU A 195 -5.10 10.38 -17.77
C LEU A 195 -5.51 11.87 -17.89
N ALA A 196 -6.20 12.24 -18.97
CA ALA A 196 -6.71 13.59 -19.16
C ALA A 196 -7.76 13.95 -18.09
N HIS A 197 -8.65 12.99 -17.75
CA HIS A 197 -9.63 13.15 -16.69
C HIS A 197 -8.97 13.31 -15.32
N PHE A 198 -8.03 12.45 -14.95
CA PHE A 198 -7.27 12.61 -13.70
C PHE A 198 -6.58 13.97 -13.64
N LYS A 199 -5.94 14.38 -14.74
CA LYS A 199 -5.28 15.69 -14.81
C LYS A 199 -6.27 16.82 -14.56
N SER A 200 -7.48 16.77 -15.14
CA SER A 200 -8.49 17.82 -14.96
C SER A 200 -9.04 17.91 -13.53
N ASP A 201 -8.98 16.79 -12.78
CA ASP A 201 -9.59 16.71 -11.46
C ASP A 201 -8.63 17.01 -10.30
N ILE A 202 -7.31 16.92 -10.54
CA ILE A 202 -6.28 16.86 -9.50
C ILE A 202 -6.26 18.10 -8.60
N THR A 203 -6.43 19.29 -9.17
CA THR A 203 -6.39 20.59 -8.46
C THR A 203 -7.77 21.24 -8.26
N THR A 204 -8.86 20.50 -8.53
CA THR A 204 -10.20 21.01 -8.26
C THR A 204 -10.50 21.08 -6.77
N SER A 205 -11.52 21.81 -6.35
CA SER A 205 -11.86 22.07 -4.95
C SER A 205 -12.08 20.81 -4.10
N MET A 206 -12.58 19.73 -4.72
CA MET A 206 -12.71 18.41 -4.04
C MET A 206 -11.51 17.50 -4.29
N GLY A 207 -10.75 17.72 -5.38
CA GLY A 207 -9.62 16.91 -5.76
C GLY A 207 -9.96 15.45 -6.08
N LEU A 208 -8.92 14.65 -6.40
CA LEU A 208 -9.04 13.21 -6.46
C LEU A 208 -8.99 12.62 -5.04
N PRO A 209 -9.66 11.50 -4.75
CA PRO A 209 -9.50 10.82 -3.48
C PRO A 209 -8.08 10.27 -3.32
N ALA A 210 -7.65 10.00 -2.09
CA ALA A 210 -6.45 9.20 -1.88
C ALA A 210 -6.64 7.79 -2.46
N PRO A 211 -5.57 7.13 -2.96
CA PRO A 211 -5.67 5.82 -3.58
C PRO A 211 -6.38 4.80 -2.69
N LEU A 212 -7.30 4.03 -3.26
CA LEU A 212 -8.15 3.02 -2.59
C LEU A 212 -9.14 3.58 -1.55
N MET A 213 -9.27 4.90 -1.43
CA MET A 213 -10.12 5.51 -0.40
C MET A 213 -11.60 5.15 -0.59
N GLY A 214 -12.07 5.05 -1.84
CA GLY A 214 -13.44 4.63 -2.16
C GLY A 214 -13.79 3.20 -1.74
N VAL A 215 -12.78 2.33 -1.62
CA VAL A 215 -12.95 0.93 -1.17
C VAL A 215 -13.39 0.87 0.30
N PHE A 216 -13.04 1.87 1.11
CA PHE A 216 -13.45 1.92 2.52
C PHE A 216 -14.97 2.05 2.70
N ASN A 217 -15.72 2.42 1.66
CA ASN A 217 -17.19 2.36 1.70
C ASN A 217 -17.73 0.94 1.93
N LEU A 218 -16.94 -0.12 1.68
CA LEU A 218 -17.29 -1.49 2.04
C LEU A 218 -17.28 -1.74 3.57
N PHE A 219 -16.61 -0.90 4.35
CA PHE A 219 -16.42 -1.11 5.78
C PHE A 219 -17.52 -0.42 6.60
N GLN A 220 -18.75 -0.93 6.46
CA GLN A 220 -19.96 -0.46 7.16
C GLN A 220 -20.04 -0.98 8.60
N PHE A 221 -18.90 -1.15 9.27
CA PHE A 221 -18.78 -1.63 10.63
C PHE A 221 -17.96 -0.67 11.50
N GLY A 222 -18.05 -0.87 12.79
CA GLY A 222 -17.42 -0.03 13.79
C GLY A 222 -18.44 0.89 14.45
N SER A 223 -18.10 1.35 15.65
CA SER A 223 -18.79 2.36 16.43
C SER A 223 -17.68 3.19 17.07
N ILE A 224 -17.19 4.18 16.33
CA ILE A 224 -15.97 4.91 16.65
C ILE A 224 -16.30 6.36 17.00
N GLY A 225 -15.72 6.83 18.11
CA GLY A 225 -15.90 8.18 18.59
C GLY A 225 -17.26 8.41 19.26
N GLU A 226 -17.55 9.67 19.59
CA GLU A 226 -18.76 10.08 20.29
C GLU A 226 -20.03 9.93 19.42
N TYR A 227 -19.88 9.92 18.10
CA TYR A 227 -20.99 9.83 17.14
C TYR A 227 -21.22 8.40 16.62
N GLU A 228 -20.55 7.40 17.19
CA GLU A 228 -20.66 5.98 16.82
C GLU A 228 -20.54 5.72 15.31
N GLN A 229 -19.63 6.43 14.66
CA GLN A 229 -19.43 6.37 13.21
C GLN A 229 -18.81 5.06 12.76
N THR A 230 -19.24 4.55 11.61
CA THR A 230 -18.58 3.44 10.91
C THR A 230 -17.24 3.89 10.31
N VAL A 231 -16.37 2.93 9.97
CA VAL A 231 -15.11 3.23 9.26
C VAL A 231 -15.40 3.95 7.94
N ALA A 232 -16.44 3.54 7.21
CA ALA A 232 -16.85 4.17 5.96
C ALA A 232 -17.23 5.65 6.16
N GLU A 233 -18.04 5.96 7.17
CA GLU A 233 -18.46 7.33 7.47
C GLU A 233 -17.29 8.22 7.86
N ILE A 234 -16.34 7.71 8.65
CA ILE A 234 -15.12 8.43 8.99
C ILE A 234 -14.32 8.77 7.73
N VAL A 235 -14.10 7.81 6.84
CA VAL A 235 -13.32 8.02 5.61
C VAL A 235 -14.05 8.98 4.65
N GLN A 236 -15.39 8.92 4.54
CA GLN A 236 -16.18 9.89 3.78
C GLN A 236 -16.01 11.31 4.35
N GLY A 237 -16.03 11.43 5.67
CA GLY A 237 -15.76 12.71 6.36
C GLY A 237 -14.35 13.22 6.10
N MET A 238 -13.34 12.34 6.18
CA MET A 238 -11.95 12.70 5.88
C MET A 238 -11.80 13.25 4.46
N TYR A 239 -12.37 12.60 3.46
CA TYR A 239 -12.33 13.09 2.09
C TYR A 239 -13.00 14.46 1.96
N TYR A 240 -14.18 14.63 2.56
CA TYR A 240 -14.91 15.90 2.56
C TYR A 240 -14.09 17.04 3.19
N GLU A 241 -13.31 16.76 4.23
CA GLU A 241 -12.45 17.71 4.93
C GLU A 241 -11.08 17.94 4.25
N GLY A 242 -10.83 17.34 3.08
CA GLY A 242 -9.62 17.59 2.29
C GLY A 242 -8.51 16.56 2.39
N TYR A 243 -8.84 15.36 2.83
CA TYR A 243 -7.92 14.22 2.77
C TYR A 243 -7.89 13.65 1.34
N ASP A 244 -7.30 14.43 0.43
CA ASP A 244 -7.26 14.18 -1.01
C ASP A 244 -5.95 13.54 -1.47
N PHE A 245 -5.83 13.33 -2.78
CA PHE A 245 -4.62 12.78 -3.41
C PHE A 245 -3.37 13.64 -3.18
N ILE A 246 -3.49 14.96 -3.20
CA ILE A 246 -2.35 15.86 -2.98
C ILE A 246 -1.83 15.74 -1.54
N HIS A 247 -2.76 15.65 -0.57
CA HIS A 247 -2.37 15.39 0.81
C HIS A 247 -1.75 14.00 0.98
N PHE A 248 -2.28 12.98 0.29
CA PHE A 248 -1.67 11.64 0.24
C PHE A 248 -0.22 11.70 -0.29
N CYS A 249 0.05 12.47 -1.35
CA CYS A 249 1.41 12.67 -1.86
C CYS A 249 2.32 13.30 -0.79
N SER A 250 1.81 14.29 -0.06
CA SER A 250 2.54 14.94 1.03
C SER A 250 2.88 13.97 2.16
N MET A 251 1.92 13.15 2.57
CA MET A 251 2.10 12.11 3.59
C MET A 251 3.02 10.97 3.14
N SER A 252 3.21 10.79 1.84
CA SER A 252 4.13 9.78 1.31
C SER A 252 5.60 10.17 1.49
N ILE A 253 5.92 11.46 1.62
CA ILE A 253 7.29 11.95 1.78
C ILE A 253 7.95 11.44 3.07
N PRO A 254 7.34 11.51 4.26
CA PRO A 254 7.88 10.90 5.49
C PRO A 254 8.21 9.41 5.33
N VAL A 255 7.35 8.66 4.64
CA VAL A 255 7.54 7.24 4.35
C VAL A 255 8.78 7.03 3.47
N MET A 256 8.92 7.83 2.40
CA MET A 256 10.08 7.80 1.52
C MET A 256 11.37 8.16 2.25
N ILE A 257 11.35 9.18 3.12
CA ILE A 257 12.50 9.57 3.96
C ILE A 257 12.92 8.40 4.84
N THR A 258 11.99 7.74 5.51
CA THR A 258 12.26 6.54 6.33
C THR A 258 12.93 5.45 5.50
N GLU A 259 12.40 5.12 4.32
CA GLU A 259 12.98 4.11 3.43
C GLU A 259 14.38 4.50 2.95
N VAL A 260 14.57 5.76 2.54
CA VAL A 260 15.86 6.26 2.04
C VAL A 260 16.95 6.20 3.11
N ILE A 261 16.64 6.64 4.35
CA ILE A 261 17.59 6.58 5.46
C ILE A 261 18.01 5.13 5.73
N VAL A 262 17.07 4.21 5.86
CA VAL A 262 17.38 2.79 6.11
C VAL A 262 18.22 2.20 4.97
N ARG A 263 17.83 2.44 3.71
CA ARG A 263 18.49 1.87 2.53
C ARG A 263 19.89 2.42 2.33
N ILE A 264 20.10 3.72 2.48
CA ILE A 264 21.43 4.35 2.36
C ILE A 264 22.33 3.84 3.49
N SER A 265 21.88 3.88 4.73
CA SER A 265 22.68 3.42 5.87
C SER A 265 23.03 1.93 5.76
N TYR A 266 22.09 1.10 5.31
CA TYR A 266 22.32 -0.31 5.02
C TYR A 266 23.40 -0.51 3.94
N ALA A 267 23.31 0.24 2.83
CA ALA A 267 24.29 0.16 1.76
C ALA A 267 25.70 0.56 2.23
N ILE A 268 25.80 1.69 2.95
CA ILE A 268 27.08 2.16 3.52
C ILE A 268 27.70 1.09 4.43
N LYS A 269 26.88 0.51 5.32
CA LYS A 269 27.33 -0.55 6.23
C LYS A 269 27.90 -1.75 5.46
N ARG A 270 27.19 -2.22 4.43
CA ARG A 270 27.65 -3.37 3.61
C ARG A 270 28.96 -3.06 2.86
N ILE A 271 29.13 -1.84 2.37
CA ILE A 271 30.37 -1.40 1.73
C ILE A 271 31.52 -1.43 2.76
N ASN A 272 31.27 -0.93 3.98
CA ASN A 272 32.24 -0.96 5.07
C ASN A 272 32.58 -2.39 5.53
N GLU A 273 31.67 -3.35 5.38
CA GLU A 273 31.88 -4.77 5.59
C GLU A 273 32.64 -5.45 4.42
N GLY A 274 33.11 -4.69 3.42
CA GLY A 274 33.91 -5.18 2.29
C GLY A 274 33.08 -5.76 1.13
N LYS A 275 31.76 -5.55 1.09
CA LYS A 275 30.93 -5.96 -0.04
C LYS A 275 31.08 -4.96 -1.21
N ARG A 276 30.96 -5.48 -2.43
CA ARG A 276 31.01 -4.62 -3.63
C ARG A 276 29.86 -3.63 -3.64
N ILE A 277 30.04 -2.44 -4.21
CA ILE A 277 29.05 -1.38 -4.27
C ILE A 277 27.76 -1.87 -4.95
N CYS A 278 27.86 -2.55 -6.10
CA CYS A 278 26.73 -3.09 -6.84
C CYS A 278 25.89 -4.12 -6.06
N ASP A 279 26.52 -4.88 -5.16
CA ASP A 279 25.84 -5.87 -4.31
C ASP A 279 25.30 -5.26 -3.02
N SER A 280 25.68 -4.01 -2.73
CA SER A 280 25.30 -3.31 -1.50
C SER A 280 24.08 -2.39 -1.70
N ILE A 281 23.80 -1.95 -2.94
CA ILE A 281 22.66 -1.06 -3.24
C ILE A 281 21.34 -1.84 -3.13
N PRO A 282 20.47 -1.50 -2.19
CA PRO A 282 19.30 -2.32 -1.85
C PRO A 282 18.06 -1.94 -2.65
N PHE A 283 18.07 -2.12 -3.97
CA PHE A 283 16.86 -1.93 -4.81
C PHE A 283 15.79 -2.99 -4.54
N SER A 284 16.20 -4.21 -4.22
CA SER A 284 15.33 -5.36 -3.99
C SER A 284 15.21 -5.68 -2.50
N LEU A 285 14.07 -6.24 -2.11
CA LEU A 285 13.83 -6.81 -0.77
C LEU A 285 14.10 -8.32 -0.72
N ASN A 286 14.81 -8.87 -1.72
CA ASN A 286 15.20 -10.27 -1.70
C ASN A 286 16.15 -10.53 -0.54
N ARG A 287 15.79 -11.44 0.36
CA ARG A 287 16.54 -11.75 1.59
C ARG A 287 17.84 -12.51 1.32
N GLU A 288 17.96 -13.18 0.19
CA GLU A 288 19.23 -13.81 -0.21
C GLU A 288 20.31 -12.76 -0.50
N LYS A 289 19.91 -11.65 -1.15
CA LYS A 289 20.80 -10.52 -1.47
C LYS A 289 20.95 -9.55 -0.31
N HIS A 290 19.85 -9.27 0.38
CA HIS A 290 19.76 -8.27 1.45
C HIS A 290 19.06 -8.85 2.70
N PRO A 291 19.72 -9.75 3.45
CA PRO A 291 19.08 -10.56 4.48
C PRO A 291 18.44 -9.75 5.62
N LYS A 292 19.03 -8.62 6.00
CA LYS A 292 18.57 -7.78 7.13
C LYS A 292 17.61 -6.67 6.73
N LEU A 293 17.62 -6.23 5.46
CA LEU A 293 16.95 -5.01 5.01
C LEU A 293 15.44 -5.00 5.28
N ALA A 294 14.73 -6.08 4.95
CA ALA A 294 13.28 -6.14 5.15
C ALA A 294 12.90 -6.05 6.64
N THR A 295 13.72 -6.62 7.53
CA THR A 295 13.51 -6.54 8.99
C THR A 295 13.82 -5.13 9.51
N MET A 296 14.87 -4.48 9.02
CA MET A 296 15.18 -3.09 9.36
C MET A 296 14.05 -2.15 8.96
N LEU A 297 13.52 -2.29 7.75
CA LEU A 297 12.38 -1.49 7.26
C LEU A 297 11.10 -1.79 8.07
N PHE A 298 10.87 -3.05 8.44
CA PHE A 298 9.75 -3.39 9.32
C PHE A 298 9.85 -2.66 10.67
N ILE A 299 11.02 -2.65 11.32
CA ILE A 299 11.23 -1.95 12.60
C ILE A 299 11.01 -0.44 12.42
N ALA A 300 11.59 0.17 11.38
CA ALA A 300 11.47 1.60 11.12
C ALA A 300 10.02 2.01 10.91
N HIS A 301 9.28 1.30 10.06
CA HIS A 301 7.86 1.58 9.81
C HIS A 301 6.97 1.23 11.01
N SER A 302 7.30 0.22 11.81
CA SER A 302 6.58 -0.06 13.07
C SER A 302 6.69 1.10 14.04
N GLY A 303 7.90 1.65 14.24
CA GLY A 303 8.14 2.80 15.09
C GLY A 303 7.40 4.05 14.60
N ALA A 304 7.54 4.37 13.31
CA ALA A 304 6.85 5.51 12.71
C ALA A 304 5.31 5.39 12.80
N THR A 305 4.77 4.19 12.57
CA THR A 305 3.32 3.94 12.69
C THR A 305 2.84 4.04 14.14
N ALA A 306 3.62 3.54 15.10
CA ALA A 306 3.27 3.69 16.52
C ALA A 306 3.23 5.17 16.95
N ILE A 307 4.16 5.99 16.46
CA ILE A 307 4.15 7.45 16.72
C ILE A 307 2.94 8.11 16.04
N ASN A 308 2.61 7.73 14.78
CA ASN A 308 1.43 8.25 14.10
C ASN A 308 0.12 7.81 14.82
N ALA A 309 0.03 6.58 15.32
CA ALA A 309 -1.08 6.14 16.15
C ALA A 309 -1.21 6.98 17.42
N GLY A 310 -0.09 7.34 18.05
CA GLY A 310 -0.05 8.29 19.16
C GLY A 310 -0.58 9.67 18.75
N LYS A 311 -0.17 10.21 17.59
CA LYS A 311 -0.69 11.48 17.04
C LYS A 311 -2.21 11.44 16.93
N VAL A 312 -2.79 10.37 16.35
CA VAL A 312 -4.24 10.20 16.23
C VAL A 312 -4.92 10.11 17.61
N TYR A 313 -4.33 9.33 18.52
CA TYR A 313 -4.88 9.16 19.86
C TYR A 313 -4.95 10.48 20.65
N PHE A 314 -3.89 11.29 20.61
CA PHE A 314 -3.84 12.57 21.34
C PHE A 314 -4.68 13.66 20.67
N THR A 315 -4.73 13.71 19.36
CA THR A 315 -5.54 14.71 18.63
C THR A 315 -7.02 14.35 18.58
N LYS A 316 -7.38 13.07 18.80
CA LYS A 316 -8.74 12.54 18.59
C LYS A 316 -9.31 12.82 17.18
N ASN A 317 -8.41 13.06 16.23
CA ASN A 317 -8.78 13.47 14.87
C ASN A 317 -8.34 12.40 13.84
N PRO A 318 -9.28 11.74 13.14
CA PRO A 318 -8.94 10.76 12.11
C PRO A 318 -8.13 11.35 10.95
N MET A 319 -8.23 12.67 10.70
CA MET A 319 -7.41 13.37 9.70
C MET A 319 -5.89 13.32 10.01
N ALA A 320 -5.51 12.97 11.25
CA ALA A 320 -4.12 12.83 11.67
C ALA A 320 -3.48 11.50 11.22
N ILE A 321 -4.27 10.56 10.69
CA ILE A 321 -3.77 9.28 10.16
C ILE A 321 -2.86 9.54 8.95
N ASN A 322 -1.63 9.05 8.99
CA ASN A 322 -0.77 9.00 7.81
C ASN A 322 -1.03 7.69 7.05
N TYR A 323 -2.00 7.69 6.15
CA TYR A 323 -2.43 6.51 5.39
C TYR A 323 -1.27 5.81 4.65
N PRO A 324 -0.39 6.50 3.89
CA PRO A 324 0.79 5.86 3.28
C PRO A 324 1.69 5.13 4.28
N GLN A 325 1.85 5.68 5.49
CA GLN A 325 2.66 5.07 6.54
C GLN A 325 2.03 3.74 7.04
N TRP A 326 0.70 3.70 7.21
CA TRP A 326 -0.01 2.48 7.59
C TRP A 326 0.05 1.42 6.48
N VAL A 327 -0.04 1.82 5.21
CA VAL A 327 0.14 0.91 4.06
C VAL A 327 1.57 0.35 4.01
N ALA A 328 2.59 1.18 4.25
CA ALA A 328 3.97 0.73 4.32
C ALA A 328 4.18 -0.26 5.48
N PHE A 329 3.64 0.04 6.65
CA PHE A 329 3.68 -0.88 7.80
C PHE A 329 3.01 -2.22 7.50
N ALA A 330 1.81 -2.23 6.92
CA ALA A 330 1.12 -3.46 6.53
C ALA A 330 1.96 -4.30 5.55
N LYS A 331 2.54 -3.66 4.53
CA LYS A 331 3.44 -4.29 3.54
C LYS A 331 4.63 -4.98 4.20
N TYR A 332 5.33 -4.30 5.12
CA TYR A 332 6.51 -4.85 5.78
C TYR A 332 6.15 -5.87 6.85
N SER A 333 5.02 -5.70 7.55
CA SER A 333 4.46 -6.70 8.47
C SER A 333 4.14 -8.01 7.75
N TYR A 334 3.47 -7.94 6.60
CA TYR A 334 3.18 -9.12 5.79
C TYR A 334 4.47 -9.84 5.36
N LYS A 335 5.49 -9.10 4.89
CA LYS A 335 6.79 -9.68 4.50
C LYS A 335 7.51 -10.34 5.68
N GLN A 336 7.42 -9.73 6.86
CA GLN A 336 8.03 -10.27 8.07
C GLN A 336 7.31 -11.52 8.58
N LEU A 337 5.97 -11.52 8.56
CA LEU A 337 5.16 -12.69 8.90
C LEU A 337 5.40 -13.86 7.92
N LYS A 338 5.36 -13.57 6.61
CA LYS A 338 5.65 -14.58 5.59
C LYS A 338 7.01 -15.23 5.81
N TRP A 339 8.04 -14.42 6.05
CA TRP A 339 9.38 -14.94 6.34
C TRP A 339 9.43 -15.74 7.64
N GLY A 340 8.86 -15.24 8.73
CA GLY A 340 8.92 -15.88 10.05
C GLY A 340 8.12 -17.17 10.13
N VAL A 341 6.95 -17.22 9.47
CA VAL A 341 6.04 -18.37 9.56
C VAL A 341 6.28 -19.37 8.44
N VAL A 342 6.45 -18.92 7.19
CA VAL A 342 6.53 -19.84 6.04
C VAL A 342 7.96 -20.28 5.77
N GLU A 343 8.88 -19.30 5.64
CA GLU A 343 10.25 -19.60 5.20
C GLU A 343 11.10 -20.18 6.33
N LYS A 344 10.95 -19.67 7.55
CA LYS A 344 11.72 -20.13 8.70
C LYS A 344 11.21 -21.45 9.28
N LEU A 345 9.88 -21.66 9.33
CA LEU A 345 9.32 -22.94 9.77
C LEU A 345 9.58 -24.07 8.78
N SER A 346 9.59 -23.79 7.47
CA SER A 346 9.94 -24.82 6.49
C SER A 346 11.38 -25.34 6.66
N LEU A 347 12.31 -24.46 7.05
CA LEU A 347 13.68 -24.87 7.39
C LEU A 347 13.76 -25.70 8.68
N ILE A 348 12.92 -25.39 9.68
CA ILE A 348 12.86 -26.14 10.94
C ILE A 348 12.26 -27.52 10.71
N HIS A 349 11.19 -27.65 9.89
CA HIS A 349 10.59 -28.94 9.56
C HIS A 349 11.49 -29.86 8.73
N ILE A 350 12.44 -29.29 7.97
CA ILE A 350 13.48 -30.08 7.29
C ILE A 350 14.51 -30.59 8.31
N SER A 351 14.69 -29.90 9.45
CA SER A 351 15.70 -30.22 10.48
C SER A 351 15.18 -31.09 11.65
N GLU A 352 13.87 -31.27 11.79
CA GLU A 352 13.29 -32.19 12.76
C GLU A 352 12.71 -33.41 12.00
N PRO A 353 13.41 -34.57 11.99
CA PRO A 353 12.75 -35.81 11.63
C PRO A 353 11.64 -36.05 12.63
N THR A 354 10.42 -36.15 12.13
CA THR A 354 9.22 -36.47 12.92
C THR A 354 9.50 -37.71 13.75
N ARG A 355 9.75 -37.53 15.04
CA ARG A 355 9.62 -38.60 16.04
C ARG A 355 8.11 -38.87 16.16
N HIS A 356 7.66 -39.91 15.52
CA HIS A 356 6.43 -40.61 15.83
C HIS A 356 6.71 -42.03 16.16
#